data_babe4d3ae24bb7d71cba7d282ecd012d
#
_entry.id   babe4d3ae24bb7d71cba7d282ecd012d
#
_cell.length_a   1.000
_cell.length_b   1.000
_cell.length_c   1.000
_cell.angle_alpha   90.00
_cell.angle_beta   90.00
_cell.angle_gamma   90.00
#
_symmetry.space_group_name_H-M   'P 1'
#
loop_
_entity.id
_entity.type
_entity.pdbx_description
1 polymer ?
#
loop_
_entity_poly.entity_id
_entity_poly.type
_entity_poly.pdbx_seq_one_letter_code
_entity_poly.pdbx_strand_id
1 'polypeptide(L)'
;MKIARFSTGDELRYGIVEGLPADEPYPSGESEGRLIVLRGDPLCTPPEATGEIVPLDGVRLVSPVIPRSKVVGVGANHAADGSRAGAAVPGGPVLFLKPNTAVIGPDAPIVLPAWSREVHYEGELAVVIGSPAKDVDAADAGRVILGYT
;
A
#
# COMPACT_ATOMS: atom_id res chain seq x y z
N MET A 1 -13.43 -4.81 -1.68
CA MET A 1 -12.74 -5.28 -2.89
C MET A 1 -11.24 -5.20 -2.63
N LYS A 2 -10.49 -6.28 -2.88
CA LYS A 2 -9.02 -6.30 -2.77
C LYS A 2 -8.45 -6.18 -4.19
N ILE A 3 -7.52 -5.25 -4.41
CA ILE A 3 -6.85 -5.08 -5.71
C ILE A 3 -5.36 -5.33 -5.50
N ALA A 4 -4.77 -6.13 -6.37
CA ALA A 4 -3.34 -6.37 -6.42
C ALA A 4 -2.75 -5.83 -7.72
N ARG A 5 -1.49 -5.40 -7.66
CA ARG A 5 -0.67 -5.15 -8.83
C ARG A 5 0.36 -6.27 -8.93
N PHE A 6 0.52 -6.84 -10.10
CA PHE A 6 1.30 -8.06 -10.28
C PHE A 6 2.02 -8.11 -11.63
N SER A 7 2.98 -9.03 -11.72
CA SER A 7 3.69 -9.34 -12.95
C SER A 7 3.62 -10.84 -13.24
N THR A 8 3.39 -11.18 -14.50
CA THR A 8 3.49 -12.54 -15.05
C THR A 8 4.75 -12.72 -15.91
N GLY A 9 5.75 -11.87 -15.74
CA GLY A 9 6.95 -11.77 -16.56
C GLY A 9 7.25 -10.30 -16.89
N ASP A 10 7.11 -9.91 -18.14
CA ASP A 10 7.49 -8.58 -18.61
C ASP A 10 6.42 -7.50 -18.40
N GLU A 11 5.16 -7.90 -18.21
CA GLU A 11 4.06 -6.98 -18.05
C GLU A 11 3.66 -6.78 -16.58
N LEU A 12 3.33 -5.54 -16.26
CA LEU A 12 2.76 -5.14 -14.97
C LEU A 12 1.27 -4.85 -15.16
N ARG A 13 0.43 -5.58 -14.42
CA ARG A 13 -1.03 -5.52 -14.53
C ARG A 13 -1.68 -5.36 -13.16
N TYR A 14 -2.95 -5.04 -13.16
CA TYR A 14 -3.80 -5.01 -11.98
C TYR A 14 -4.84 -6.13 -12.04
N GLY A 15 -5.26 -6.59 -10.87
CA GLY A 15 -6.32 -7.60 -10.76
C GLY A 15 -7.09 -7.49 -9.45
N ILE A 16 -8.35 -7.89 -9.49
CA ILE A 16 -9.15 -8.10 -8.29
C ILE A 16 -8.78 -9.46 -7.71
N VAL A 17 -8.45 -9.48 -6.43
CA VAL A 17 -8.12 -10.71 -5.73
C VAL A 17 -9.40 -11.39 -5.26
N GLU A 18 -9.59 -12.65 -5.63
CA GLU A 18 -10.67 -13.52 -5.19
C GLU A 18 -10.14 -14.85 -4.63
N GLY A 19 -10.97 -15.55 -3.87
CA GLY A 19 -10.66 -16.88 -3.35
C GLY A 19 -9.79 -16.90 -2.09
N LEU A 20 -9.44 -15.72 -1.52
CA LEU A 20 -8.77 -15.63 -0.23
C LEU A 20 -9.80 -15.46 0.90
N PRO A 21 -9.60 -16.06 2.08
CA PRO A 21 -10.37 -15.75 3.28
C PRO A 21 -10.36 -14.25 3.58
N ALA A 22 -11.42 -13.76 4.23
CA ALA A 22 -11.57 -12.33 4.50
C ALA A 22 -10.52 -11.80 5.48
N ASP A 23 -10.03 -12.66 6.36
CA ASP A 23 -9.03 -12.41 7.39
C ASP A 23 -7.58 -12.69 6.95
N GLU A 24 -7.38 -13.25 5.76
CA GLU A 24 -6.05 -13.37 5.15
C GLU A 24 -5.78 -12.19 4.22
N PRO A 25 -5.00 -11.21 4.66
CA PRO A 25 -4.66 -10.06 3.81
C PRO A 25 -3.66 -10.42 2.70
N TYR A 26 -2.88 -11.47 2.89
CA TYR A 26 -1.80 -11.90 2.01
C TYR A 26 -1.84 -13.43 1.82
N PRO A 27 -1.63 -13.94 0.60
CA PRO A 27 -1.60 -15.38 0.36
C PRO A 27 -0.40 -16.00 1.08
N SER A 28 -0.67 -16.83 2.08
CA SER A 28 0.32 -17.65 2.77
C SER A 28 0.21 -19.09 2.27
N GLY A 29 1.21 -19.55 1.55
CA GLY A 29 1.29 -20.94 1.09
C GLY A 29 0.48 -21.22 -0.19
N GLU A 30 0.01 -22.46 -0.35
CA GLU A 30 -0.81 -22.93 -1.47
C GLU A 30 -2.24 -22.36 -1.34
N SER A 31 -2.44 -21.10 -1.74
CA SER A 31 -3.77 -20.51 -1.74
C SER A 31 -4.46 -20.76 -3.09
N GLU A 32 -5.72 -21.15 -3.05
CA GLU A 32 -6.58 -21.21 -4.25
C GLU A 32 -6.98 -19.82 -4.77
N GLY A 33 -6.23 -18.78 -4.37
CA GLY A 33 -6.49 -17.39 -4.78
C GLY A 33 -6.28 -17.18 -6.27
N ARG A 34 -7.06 -16.27 -6.83
CA ARG A 34 -6.99 -15.90 -8.24
C ARG A 34 -7.10 -14.39 -8.42
N LEU A 35 -6.63 -13.92 -9.56
CA LEU A 35 -6.70 -12.53 -9.99
C LEU A 35 -7.63 -12.42 -11.20
N ILE A 36 -8.69 -11.62 -11.07
CA ILE A 36 -9.48 -11.18 -12.22
C ILE A 36 -8.75 -9.96 -12.77
N VAL A 37 -8.15 -10.12 -13.96
CA VAL A 37 -7.31 -9.10 -14.57
C VAL A 37 -8.13 -7.86 -14.93
N LEU A 38 -7.60 -6.69 -14.56
CA LEU A 38 -8.22 -5.40 -14.84
C LEU A 38 -7.60 -4.74 -16.06
N ARG A 39 -8.42 -3.97 -16.77
CA ARG A 39 -7.99 -3.07 -17.83
C ARG A 39 -7.47 -1.77 -17.21
N GLY A 40 -6.21 -1.45 -17.50
CA GLY A 40 -5.61 -0.18 -17.08
C GLY A 40 -5.29 -0.11 -15.57
N ASP A 41 -5.17 1.11 -15.07
CA ASP A 41 -4.78 1.43 -13.71
C ASP A 41 -6.01 1.90 -12.91
N PRO A 42 -6.41 1.20 -11.85
CA PRO A 42 -7.59 1.55 -11.04
C PRO A 42 -7.45 2.88 -10.28
N LEU A 43 -6.24 3.44 -10.20
CA LEU A 43 -6.03 4.81 -9.70
C LEU A 43 -6.46 5.88 -10.70
N CYS A 44 -6.61 5.52 -11.96
CA CYS A 44 -6.91 6.46 -13.05
C CYS A 44 -8.28 6.25 -13.66
N THR A 45 -8.78 5.01 -13.64
CA THR A 45 -10.03 4.62 -14.28
C THR A 45 -10.82 3.68 -13.37
N PRO A 46 -12.15 3.68 -13.45
CA PRO A 46 -12.95 2.68 -12.76
C PRO A 46 -12.50 1.27 -13.13
N PRO A 47 -12.46 0.33 -12.16
CA PRO A 47 -12.04 -1.05 -12.42
C PRO A 47 -12.94 -1.72 -13.46
N GLU A 48 -12.35 -2.20 -14.55
CA GLU A 48 -13.03 -2.94 -15.63
C GLU A 48 -12.32 -4.29 -15.83
N ALA A 49 -13.04 -5.39 -15.69
CA ALA A 49 -12.48 -6.72 -15.89
C ALA A 49 -12.24 -6.98 -17.38
N THR A 50 -11.11 -7.62 -17.71
CA THR A 50 -10.78 -8.05 -19.05
C THR A 50 -11.44 -9.38 -19.43
N GLY A 51 -11.89 -10.15 -18.45
CA GLY A 51 -12.34 -11.54 -18.58
C GLY A 51 -11.21 -12.58 -18.39
N GLU A 52 -9.96 -12.15 -18.33
CA GLU A 52 -8.83 -13.03 -18.04
C GLU A 52 -8.73 -13.29 -16.53
N ILE A 53 -8.45 -14.55 -16.17
CA ILE A 53 -8.24 -14.99 -14.80
C ILE A 53 -6.85 -15.63 -14.70
N VAL A 54 -6.08 -15.23 -13.71
CA VAL A 54 -4.71 -15.72 -13.48
C VAL A 54 -4.62 -16.28 -12.06
N PRO A 55 -4.05 -17.48 -11.85
CA PRO A 55 -3.78 -18.00 -10.52
C PRO A 55 -2.84 -17.09 -9.73
N LEU A 56 -3.11 -16.90 -8.44
CA LEU A 56 -2.33 -16.00 -7.60
C LEU A 56 -0.92 -16.52 -7.30
N ASP A 57 -0.75 -17.85 -7.24
CA ASP A 57 0.52 -18.55 -7.05
C ASP A 57 1.45 -18.46 -8.28
N GLY A 58 0.88 -18.18 -9.46
CA GLY A 58 1.63 -18.04 -10.72
C GLY A 58 2.19 -16.64 -10.98
N VAL A 59 2.03 -15.69 -10.04
CA VAL A 59 2.41 -14.29 -10.26
C VAL A 59 3.34 -13.75 -9.18
N ARG A 60 4.12 -12.74 -9.54
CA ARG A 60 4.87 -11.95 -8.58
C ARG A 60 4.10 -10.68 -8.25
N LEU A 61 3.69 -10.54 -6.99
CA LEU A 61 3.09 -9.30 -6.52
C LEU A 61 4.13 -8.17 -6.49
N VAL A 62 3.70 -6.98 -6.82
CA VAL A 62 4.51 -5.76 -6.75
C VAL A 62 3.77 -4.71 -5.93
N SER A 63 4.41 -3.57 -5.64
CA SER A 63 3.73 -2.49 -4.92
C SER A 63 2.35 -2.22 -5.53
N PRO A 64 1.27 -2.27 -4.73
CA PRO A 64 -0.10 -2.07 -5.23
C PRO A 64 -0.32 -0.68 -5.79
N VAL A 65 0.49 0.28 -5.35
CA VAL A 65 0.41 1.68 -5.78
C VAL A 65 1.80 2.17 -6.15
N ILE A 66 1.90 2.90 -7.26
CA ILE A 66 3.07 3.72 -7.56
C ILE A 66 2.69 5.16 -7.23
N PRO A 67 3.19 5.73 -6.11
CA PRO A 67 2.91 7.10 -5.76
C PRO A 67 3.43 8.06 -6.84
N ARG A 68 2.56 8.90 -7.36
CA ARG A 68 2.95 9.85 -8.43
C ARG A 68 3.68 11.08 -7.90
N SER A 69 3.62 11.32 -6.59
CA SER A 69 4.30 12.44 -5.95
C SER A 69 5.14 11.99 -4.75
N LYS A 70 4.54 11.88 -3.59
CA LYS A 70 5.25 11.61 -2.33
C LYS A 70 4.47 10.65 -1.44
N VAL A 71 5.16 10.07 -0.49
CA VAL A 71 4.56 9.37 0.65
C VAL A 71 4.71 10.29 1.86
N VAL A 72 3.60 10.55 2.54
CA VAL A 72 3.57 11.33 3.77
C VAL A 72 3.46 10.37 4.94
N GLY A 73 4.47 10.34 5.81
CA GLY A 73 4.44 9.56 7.03
C GLY A 73 3.97 10.39 8.22
N VAL A 74 3.34 9.75 9.18
CA VAL A 74 2.89 10.35 10.43
C VAL A 74 3.66 9.70 11.58
N GLY A 75 4.65 10.40 12.12
CA GLY A 75 5.48 9.91 13.22
C GLY A 75 4.77 10.03 14.57
N ALA A 76 5.19 9.19 15.54
CA ALA A 76 4.64 9.13 16.88
C ALA A 76 3.10 9.00 16.94
N ASN A 77 2.53 8.28 15.97
CA ASN A 77 1.08 8.15 15.79
C ASN A 77 0.45 7.10 16.72
N HIS A 78 1.24 6.21 17.30
CA HIS A 78 0.77 5.20 18.25
C HIS A 78 1.00 5.67 19.68
N ALA A 79 -0.03 5.54 20.54
CA ALA A 79 0.05 5.97 21.95
C ALA A 79 1.20 5.32 22.73
N ALA A 80 1.60 4.10 22.35
CA ALA A 80 2.73 3.39 22.97
C ALA A 80 4.08 4.04 22.66
N ASP A 81 4.25 4.67 21.51
CA ASP A 81 5.50 5.30 21.09
C ASP A 81 5.75 6.60 21.84
N GLY A 82 4.72 7.39 22.07
CA GLY A 82 4.79 8.60 22.89
C GLY A 82 5.11 8.33 24.37
N SER A 83 4.64 7.20 24.91
CA SER A 83 4.87 6.83 26.31
C SER A 83 6.25 6.20 26.56
N ARG A 84 6.80 5.46 25.58
CA ARG A 84 8.13 4.83 25.70
C ARG A 84 9.29 5.81 25.64
N ALA A 85 9.14 6.90 24.93
CA ALA A 85 10.18 7.91 24.79
C ALA A 85 10.19 8.96 25.92
N GLY A 86 9.23 8.94 26.85
CA GLY A 86 9.06 10.01 27.81
C GLY A 86 8.82 11.37 27.16
N ALA A 87 8.55 11.40 25.87
CA ALA A 87 8.27 12.59 25.12
C ALA A 87 6.80 12.99 25.32
N ALA A 88 6.56 14.29 25.51
CA ALA A 88 5.21 14.82 25.48
C ALA A 88 4.59 14.48 24.12
N VAL A 89 3.35 13.97 24.13
CA VAL A 89 2.59 13.78 22.89
C VAL A 89 2.56 15.13 22.16
N PRO A 90 3.04 15.20 20.91
CA PRO A 90 3.02 16.45 20.16
C PRO A 90 1.60 17.03 20.11
N GLY A 91 1.46 18.36 20.23
CA GLY A 91 0.16 19.04 20.12
C GLY A 91 -0.47 18.97 18.73
N GLY A 92 0.16 18.24 17.77
CA GLY A 92 -0.29 18.00 16.41
C GLY A 92 0.51 16.88 15.76
N PRO A 93 0.13 16.45 14.55
CA PRO A 93 0.80 15.35 13.85
C PRO A 93 2.24 15.71 13.48
N VAL A 94 3.17 14.79 13.75
CA VAL A 94 4.56 14.88 13.27
C VAL A 94 4.61 14.30 11.87
N LEU A 95 4.81 15.15 10.87
CA LEU A 95 4.81 14.73 9.48
C LEU A 95 6.23 14.64 8.91
N PHE A 96 6.49 13.61 8.12
CA PHE A 96 7.72 13.47 7.34
C PHE A 96 7.40 12.96 5.93
N LEU A 97 8.36 13.14 5.02
CA LEU A 97 8.18 12.76 3.62
C LEU A 97 9.17 11.64 3.24
N LYS A 98 8.65 10.68 2.47
CA LYS A 98 9.48 9.71 1.74
C LYS A 98 9.31 9.97 0.24
N PRO A 99 10.37 9.85 -0.56
CA PRO A 99 10.25 9.93 -2.02
C PRO A 99 9.44 8.73 -2.53
N ASN A 100 8.78 8.90 -3.67
CA ASN A 100 8.05 7.82 -4.31
C ASN A 100 8.94 6.61 -4.69
N THR A 101 10.22 6.85 -4.94
CA THR A 101 11.22 5.82 -5.23
C THR A 101 11.57 4.93 -4.02
N ALA A 102 11.12 5.29 -2.81
CA ALA A 102 11.30 4.46 -1.62
C ALA A 102 10.27 3.31 -1.51
N VAL A 103 9.23 3.32 -2.37
CA VAL A 103 8.18 2.28 -2.35
C VAL A 103 8.66 1.06 -3.13
N ILE A 104 8.65 -0.09 -2.46
CA ILE A 104 8.99 -1.40 -3.03
C ILE A 104 7.79 -2.35 -2.94
N GLY A 105 7.85 -3.46 -3.63
CA GLY A 105 6.80 -4.48 -3.59
C GLY A 105 6.94 -5.43 -2.40
N PRO A 106 5.93 -6.30 -2.18
CA PRO A 106 6.03 -7.39 -1.22
C PRO A 106 7.27 -8.26 -1.51
N ASP A 107 7.85 -8.82 -0.46
CA ASP A 107 9.03 -9.70 -0.50
C ASP A 107 10.28 -9.10 -1.16
N ALA A 108 10.25 -7.83 -1.54
CA ALA A 108 11.41 -7.13 -2.04
C ALA A 108 12.38 -6.82 -0.89
N PRO A 109 13.70 -7.02 -1.08
CA PRO A 109 14.68 -6.78 -0.02
C PRO A 109 14.79 -5.30 0.32
N ILE A 110 14.79 -4.98 1.62
CA ILE A 110 15.12 -3.66 2.12
C ILE A 110 16.64 -3.56 2.24
N VAL A 111 17.26 -2.74 1.40
CA VAL A 111 18.71 -2.53 1.40
C VAL A 111 19.06 -1.55 2.51
N LEU A 112 19.74 -2.06 3.55
CA LEU A 112 20.18 -1.22 4.67
C LEU A 112 21.35 -0.33 4.24
N PRO A 113 21.32 0.98 4.53
CA PRO A 113 22.41 1.87 4.19
C PRO A 113 23.64 1.62 5.05
N ALA A 114 24.82 1.52 4.45
CA ALA A 114 26.08 1.19 5.16
C ALA A 114 26.48 2.22 6.24
N TRP A 115 25.99 3.43 6.16
CA TRP A 115 26.27 4.51 7.11
C TRP A 115 25.35 4.50 8.34
N SER A 116 24.21 3.79 8.29
CA SER A 116 23.30 3.68 9.44
C SER A 116 23.63 2.44 10.27
N ARG A 117 23.71 2.62 11.58
CA ARG A 117 23.91 1.53 12.54
C ARG A 117 22.63 1.06 13.20
N GLU A 118 21.54 1.78 12.98
CA GLU A 118 20.26 1.55 13.62
C GLU A 118 19.16 1.73 12.58
N VAL A 119 18.51 0.63 12.21
CA VAL A 119 17.39 0.60 11.27
C VAL A 119 16.30 -0.23 11.91
N HIS A 120 15.12 0.36 12.08
CA HIS A 120 13.95 -0.28 12.65
C HIS A 120 12.92 -0.55 11.56
N TYR A 121 12.13 -1.60 11.73
CA TYR A 121 10.93 -1.83 10.94
C TYR A 121 9.71 -1.36 11.73
N GLU A 122 8.69 -0.89 11.01
CA GLU A 122 7.41 -0.46 11.56
C GLU A 122 6.29 -1.01 10.71
N GLY A 123 5.14 -1.29 11.33
CA GLY A 123 3.92 -1.69 10.65
C GLY A 123 2.94 -0.53 10.63
N GLU A 124 2.57 -0.05 9.46
CA GLU A 124 1.73 1.13 9.28
C GLU A 124 0.57 0.85 8.33
N LEU A 125 -0.59 1.43 8.63
CA LEU A 125 -1.70 1.46 7.69
C LEU A 125 -1.50 2.61 6.71
N ALA A 126 -1.37 2.29 5.43
CA ALA A 126 -1.27 3.31 4.40
C ALA A 126 -2.65 3.67 3.84
N VAL A 127 -2.93 4.97 3.78
CA VAL A 127 -4.13 5.54 3.13
C VAL A 127 -3.77 5.97 1.73
N VAL A 128 -4.43 5.40 0.72
CA VAL A 128 -4.20 5.73 -0.68
C VAL A 128 -5.15 6.84 -1.11
N ILE A 129 -4.61 7.99 -1.46
CA ILE A 129 -5.38 9.12 -1.98
C ILE A 129 -5.59 8.94 -3.48
N GLY A 130 -6.84 8.85 -3.90
CA GLY A 130 -7.25 8.54 -5.27
C GLY A 130 -7.58 9.76 -6.14
N SER A 131 -7.69 10.95 -5.54
CA SER A 131 -8.00 12.19 -6.28
C SER A 131 -7.25 13.38 -5.70
N PRO A 132 -7.06 14.46 -6.48
CA PRO A 132 -6.47 15.69 -5.95
C PRO A 132 -7.24 16.20 -4.74
N ALA A 133 -6.52 16.51 -3.66
CA ALA A 133 -7.09 16.95 -2.39
C ALA A 133 -6.34 18.19 -1.90
N LYS A 134 -7.08 19.24 -1.58
CA LYS A 134 -6.57 20.46 -0.96
C LYS A 134 -7.64 21.03 -0.05
N ASP A 135 -7.28 21.38 1.17
CA ASP A 135 -8.15 22.01 2.17
C ASP A 135 -9.47 21.22 2.36
N VAL A 136 -9.36 19.88 2.45
CA VAL A 136 -10.50 18.97 2.60
C VAL A 136 -10.82 18.84 4.08
N ASP A 137 -12.06 19.12 4.47
CA ASP A 137 -12.53 18.91 5.83
C ASP A 137 -12.46 17.43 6.24
N ALA A 138 -12.18 17.17 7.51
CA ALA A 138 -12.08 15.80 8.03
C ALA A 138 -13.36 14.96 7.77
N ALA A 139 -14.53 15.59 7.81
CA ALA A 139 -15.80 14.93 7.50
C ALA A 139 -15.92 14.47 6.03
N ASP A 140 -15.18 15.10 5.12
CA ASP A 140 -15.19 14.83 3.69
C ASP A 140 -13.98 14.01 3.23
N ALA A 141 -13.02 13.70 4.11
CA ALA A 141 -11.80 12.97 3.77
C ALA A 141 -12.07 11.66 3.03
N GLY A 142 -13.15 10.95 3.37
CA GLY A 142 -13.54 9.72 2.70
C GLY A 142 -13.78 9.84 1.19
N ARG A 143 -14.06 11.04 0.68
CA ARG A 143 -14.33 11.28 -0.75
C ARG A 143 -13.06 11.25 -1.61
N VAL A 144 -11.90 11.45 -1.00
CA VAL A 144 -10.61 11.48 -1.71
C VAL A 144 -9.78 10.22 -1.49
N ILE A 145 -10.21 9.34 -0.59
CA ILE A 145 -9.57 8.06 -0.30
C ILE A 145 -10.01 7.03 -1.34
N LEU A 146 -9.04 6.40 -2.00
CA LEU A 146 -9.27 5.26 -2.88
C LEU A 146 -9.38 3.95 -2.08
N GLY A 147 -8.53 3.79 -1.07
CA GLY A 147 -8.46 2.58 -0.27
C GLY A 147 -7.29 2.60 0.70
N TYR A 148 -6.97 1.44 1.21
CA TYR A 148 -5.95 1.21 2.23
C TYR A 148 -5.03 0.07 1.83
N THR A 149 -3.79 0.09 2.32
CA THR A 149 -2.81 -0.98 2.14
C THR A 149 -1.85 -1.05 3.33
#